data_eda335fd221b5d98470bf837d43de4e9
#
_entry.id   eda335fd221b5d98470bf837d43de4e9
#
_cell.length_a   1.000
_cell.length_b   1.000
_cell.length_c   1.000
_cell.angle_alpha   90.00
_cell.angle_beta   90.00
_cell.angle_gamma   90.00
#
_symmetry.space_group_name_H-M   'P 1'
#
loop_
_entity.id
_entity.type
_entity.pdbx_description
1 polymer ?
#
loop_
_entity_poly.entity_id
_entity_poly.type
_entity_poly.pdbx_seq_one_letter_code
_entity_poly.pdbx_strand_id
1 'polypeptide(L)'
;MNDVSAPPAVLTAANYKSGTKPVWCPGCGDFTVLGAITKALASLQLPPHEVAVVSGIGCSSRIPAYTTCYGFHGVHGRALAAGTGLKVARPDLTVLVTGGDGDGYSIGGNHFMHACRRNVDLTYIVMDNHVY
;
A
#
# COMPACT_ATOMS: atom_id res chain seq x y z
N MET A 1 28.53 19.35 -27.22
CA MET A 1 28.51 17.91 -26.80
C MET A 1 27.13 17.69 -26.20
N ASN A 2 26.24 17.06 -26.98
CA ASN A 2 24.89 16.78 -26.48
C ASN A 2 24.99 15.52 -25.63
N ASP A 3 24.83 15.70 -24.33
CA ASP A 3 24.67 14.59 -23.38
C ASP A 3 23.31 13.95 -23.69
N VAL A 4 23.34 12.86 -24.44
CA VAL A 4 22.16 12.04 -24.70
C VAL A 4 21.94 11.25 -23.38
N SER A 5 21.18 11.85 -22.46
CA SER A 5 20.75 11.16 -21.24
C SER A 5 20.11 9.84 -21.62
N ALA A 6 20.64 8.74 -21.06
CA ALA A 6 20.07 7.42 -21.25
C ALA A 6 18.56 7.47 -20.97
N PRO A 7 17.73 6.79 -21.75
CA PRO A 7 16.29 6.75 -21.47
C PRO A 7 16.04 6.29 -20.03
N PRO A 8 15.05 6.84 -19.33
CA PRO A 8 14.76 6.45 -17.98
C PRO A 8 14.57 4.93 -17.90
N ALA A 9 15.22 4.30 -16.92
CA ALA A 9 15.14 2.85 -16.77
C ALA A 9 13.69 2.44 -16.50
N VAL A 10 13.17 1.50 -17.31
CA VAL A 10 11.81 0.97 -17.14
C VAL A 10 11.72 0.24 -15.80
N LEU A 11 10.77 0.67 -14.95
CA LEU A 11 10.53 0.06 -13.66
C LEU A 11 9.83 -1.29 -13.83
N THR A 12 10.33 -2.29 -13.13
CA THR A 12 9.78 -3.65 -13.09
C THR A 12 9.22 -3.97 -11.71
N ALA A 13 8.43 -5.02 -11.55
CA ALA A 13 7.91 -5.44 -10.26
C ALA A 13 9.01 -5.69 -9.21
N ALA A 14 10.22 -6.02 -9.62
CA ALA A 14 11.37 -6.22 -8.73
C ALA A 14 11.80 -4.90 -8.05
N ASN A 15 11.68 -3.78 -8.73
CA ASN A 15 12.05 -2.46 -8.20
C ASN A 15 11.17 -2.02 -7.01
N TYR A 16 9.97 -2.62 -6.88
CA TYR A 16 9.05 -2.32 -5.79
C TYR A 16 9.12 -3.31 -4.62
N LYS A 17 9.97 -4.33 -4.70
CA LYS A 17 10.16 -5.31 -3.62
C LYS A 17 11.31 -4.90 -2.72
N SER A 18 11.06 -4.82 -1.42
CA SER A 18 12.12 -4.62 -0.44
C SER A 18 12.96 -5.89 -0.29
N GLY A 19 14.13 -5.77 0.35
CA GLY A 19 14.95 -6.92 0.73
C GLY A 19 14.37 -7.74 1.89
N THR A 20 13.28 -7.30 2.51
CA THR A 20 12.66 -7.97 3.66
C THR A 20 11.87 -9.19 3.22
N LYS A 21 12.19 -10.35 3.78
CA LYS A 21 11.48 -11.59 3.49
C LYS A 21 10.11 -11.58 4.19
N PRO A 22 9.00 -11.82 3.45
CA PRO A 22 7.68 -11.94 4.06
C PRO A 22 7.61 -13.11 5.04
N VAL A 23 6.92 -12.88 6.17
CA VAL A 23 6.77 -13.87 7.26
C VAL A 23 5.42 -14.58 7.24
N TRP A 24 4.66 -14.44 6.17
CA TRP A 24 3.35 -15.08 6.01
C TRP A 24 3.47 -16.59 5.91
N CYS A 25 2.38 -17.29 6.25
CA CYS A 25 2.29 -18.74 6.15
C CYS A 25 2.46 -19.22 4.70
N PRO A 26 3.04 -20.40 4.46
CA PRO A 26 3.12 -20.98 3.13
C PRO A 26 1.72 -21.07 2.48
N GLY A 27 1.58 -20.62 1.25
CA GLY A 27 0.31 -20.60 0.52
C GLY A 27 -0.66 -19.47 0.88
N CYS A 28 -0.25 -18.51 1.72
CA CYS A 28 -1.07 -17.36 2.07
C CYS A 28 -1.35 -16.48 0.85
N GLY A 29 -2.59 -16.02 0.68
CA GLY A 29 -3.02 -15.11 -0.39
C GLY A 29 -2.31 -13.77 -0.39
N ASP A 30 -1.78 -13.32 0.75
CA ASP A 30 -1.04 -12.06 0.88
C ASP A 30 0.19 -11.99 -0.05
N PHE A 31 0.83 -13.13 -0.35
CA PHE A 31 1.91 -13.20 -1.35
C PHE A 31 1.42 -12.82 -2.75
N THR A 32 0.22 -13.27 -3.11
CA THR A 32 -0.38 -12.97 -4.40
C THR A 32 -0.75 -11.49 -4.48
N VAL A 33 -1.32 -10.93 -3.41
CA VAL A 33 -1.69 -9.51 -3.33
C VAL A 33 -0.45 -8.62 -3.43
N LEU A 34 0.62 -8.93 -2.69
CA LEU A 34 1.90 -8.21 -2.80
C LEU A 34 2.45 -8.27 -4.24
N GLY A 35 2.38 -9.45 -4.86
CA GLY A 35 2.78 -9.63 -6.26
C GLY A 35 1.93 -8.80 -7.23
N ALA A 36 0.61 -8.70 -6.99
CA ALA A 36 -0.30 -7.89 -7.79
C ALA A 36 -0.01 -6.39 -7.64
N ILE A 37 0.18 -5.91 -6.41
CA ILE A 37 0.52 -4.51 -6.13
C ILE A 37 1.82 -4.11 -6.85
N THR A 38 2.88 -4.90 -6.70
CA THR A 38 4.18 -4.57 -7.32
C THR A 38 4.13 -4.58 -8.85
N LYS A 39 3.33 -5.48 -9.44
CA LYS A 39 3.10 -5.52 -10.90
C LYS A 39 2.27 -4.33 -11.38
N ALA A 40 1.24 -3.94 -10.62
CA ALA A 40 0.41 -2.78 -10.95
C ALA A 40 1.22 -1.48 -10.92
N LEU A 41 2.03 -1.27 -9.88
CA LEU A 41 2.92 -0.12 -9.77
C LEU A 41 3.94 -0.08 -10.93
N ALA A 42 4.49 -1.23 -11.30
CA ALA A 42 5.39 -1.34 -12.46
C ALA A 42 4.66 -1.03 -13.76
N SER A 43 3.45 -1.52 -13.96
CA SER A 43 2.64 -1.21 -15.15
C SER A 43 2.34 0.29 -15.28
N LEU A 44 2.11 0.95 -14.17
CA LEU A 44 1.86 2.39 -14.11
C LEU A 44 3.14 3.23 -14.15
N GLN A 45 4.32 2.61 -14.06
CA GLN A 45 5.63 3.27 -14.04
C GLN A 45 5.73 4.36 -12.94
N LEU A 46 5.03 4.17 -11.81
CA LEU A 46 5.05 5.12 -10.69
C LEU A 46 6.36 5.00 -9.91
N PRO A 47 7.17 6.07 -9.81
CA PRO A 47 8.39 6.01 -9.03
C PRO A 47 8.10 5.62 -7.57
N PRO A 48 8.90 4.72 -6.93
CA PRO A 48 8.65 4.31 -5.54
C PRO A 48 8.54 5.47 -4.54
N HIS A 49 9.23 6.58 -4.79
CA HIS A 49 9.19 7.77 -3.95
C HIS A 49 7.95 8.68 -4.18
N GLU A 50 7.10 8.33 -5.13
CA GLU A 50 5.79 8.97 -5.36
C GLU A 50 4.63 8.10 -4.86
N VAL A 51 4.94 6.97 -4.23
CA VAL A 51 3.95 6.03 -3.70
C VAL A 51 4.14 5.87 -2.19
N ALA A 52 3.05 5.89 -1.46
CA ALA A 52 3.03 5.58 -0.03
C ALA A 52 2.07 4.42 0.25
N VAL A 53 2.54 3.43 0.98
CA VAL A 53 1.74 2.29 1.45
C VAL A 53 1.50 2.44 2.95
N VAL A 54 0.25 2.62 3.33
CA VAL A 54 -0.18 2.82 4.72
C VAL A 54 -0.96 1.59 5.18
N SER A 55 -0.72 1.12 6.38
CA SER A 55 -1.42 -0.06 6.91
C SER A 55 -1.79 0.07 8.38
N GLY A 56 -2.76 -0.75 8.80
CA GLY A 56 -3.12 -0.94 10.21
C GLY A 56 -2.35 -2.10 10.85
N ILE A 57 -3.07 -3.10 11.39
CA ILE A 57 -2.50 -4.27 12.05
C ILE A 57 -3.05 -5.56 11.43
N GLY A 58 -2.26 -6.61 11.49
CA GLY A 58 -2.55 -7.95 10.95
C GLY A 58 -1.56 -8.37 9.89
N CYS A 59 -1.72 -9.58 9.36
CA CYS A 59 -0.82 -10.15 8.34
C CYS A 59 -0.78 -9.29 7.07
N SER A 60 -1.94 -8.90 6.58
CA SER A 60 -2.14 -8.02 5.42
C SER A 60 -1.48 -6.64 5.61
N SER A 61 -1.40 -6.18 6.85
CA SER A 61 -0.84 -4.87 7.19
C SER A 61 0.69 -4.83 7.17
N ARG A 62 1.36 -5.95 6.89
CA ARG A 62 2.82 -6.00 6.75
C ARG A 62 3.32 -5.58 5.36
N ILE A 63 2.45 -5.38 4.39
CA ILE A 63 2.82 -5.00 3.01
C ILE A 63 3.77 -3.80 2.94
N PRO A 64 3.63 -2.72 3.74
CA PRO A 64 4.58 -1.62 3.71
C PRO A 64 6.05 -2.03 3.90
N ALA A 65 6.31 -3.02 4.76
CA ALA A 65 7.67 -3.51 5.02
C ALA A 65 8.27 -4.29 3.83
N TYR A 66 7.44 -4.77 2.91
CA TYR A 66 7.86 -5.61 1.78
C TYR A 66 7.94 -4.84 0.46
N THR A 67 7.69 -3.53 0.50
CA THR A 67 7.83 -2.65 -0.66
C THR A 67 8.97 -1.65 -0.47
N THR A 68 9.47 -1.09 -1.57
CA THR A 68 10.46 -0.01 -1.58
C THR A 68 9.81 1.38 -1.58
N CYS A 69 8.49 1.44 -1.59
CA CYS A 69 7.72 2.68 -1.47
C CYS A 69 7.84 3.27 -0.06
N TYR A 70 7.39 4.51 0.13
CA TYR A 70 7.20 5.01 1.49
C TYR A 70 6.23 4.09 2.24
N GLY A 71 6.60 3.67 3.44
CA GLY A 71 5.83 2.73 4.24
C GLY A 71 5.45 3.30 5.60
N PHE A 72 4.19 3.14 5.98
CA PHE A 72 3.73 3.43 7.35
C PHE A 72 2.87 2.28 7.85
N HIS A 73 3.39 1.54 8.83
CA HIS A 73 2.67 0.48 9.53
C HIS A 73 2.17 1.05 10.86
N GLY A 74 0.89 1.31 10.95
CA GLY A 74 0.29 2.10 12.03
C GLY A 74 -0.42 1.29 13.10
N VAL A 75 -1.48 1.86 13.65
CA VAL A 75 -2.29 1.30 14.73
C VAL A 75 -3.52 0.60 14.16
N HIS A 76 -3.99 -0.43 14.84
CA HIS A 76 -5.13 -1.25 14.43
C HIS A 76 -6.38 -0.42 14.15
N GLY A 77 -6.95 -0.59 12.96
CA GLY A 77 -8.11 0.12 12.48
C GLY A 77 -7.91 1.60 12.17
N ARG A 78 -6.66 2.08 12.07
CA ARG A 78 -6.37 3.51 11.83
C ARG A 78 -5.70 3.78 10.49
N ALA A 79 -5.52 2.77 9.66
CA ALA A 79 -4.87 2.89 8.36
C ALA A 79 -5.51 3.96 7.47
N LEU A 80 -6.83 3.96 7.36
CA LEU A 80 -7.56 4.94 6.55
C LEU A 80 -7.51 6.35 7.12
N ALA A 81 -7.47 6.51 8.45
CA ALA A 81 -7.29 7.82 9.07
C ALA A 81 -5.91 8.38 8.74
N ALA A 82 -4.85 7.56 8.89
CA ALA A 82 -3.49 7.94 8.56
C ALA A 82 -3.32 8.21 7.06
N GLY A 83 -3.85 7.33 6.20
CA GLY A 83 -3.82 7.50 4.74
C GLY A 83 -4.55 8.75 4.28
N THR A 84 -5.70 9.06 4.88
CA THR A 84 -6.43 10.31 4.62
C THR A 84 -5.59 11.53 4.99
N GLY A 85 -4.99 11.53 6.18
CA GLY A 85 -4.13 12.62 6.63
C GLY A 85 -2.93 12.82 5.70
N LEU A 86 -2.28 11.71 5.30
CA LEU A 86 -1.17 11.76 4.36
C LEU A 86 -1.60 12.33 3.00
N LYS A 87 -2.72 11.87 2.43
CA LYS A 87 -3.21 12.36 1.13
C LYS A 87 -3.57 13.85 1.18
N VAL A 88 -4.13 14.32 2.29
CA VAL A 88 -4.43 15.76 2.48
C VAL A 88 -3.13 16.58 2.57
N ALA A 89 -2.13 16.07 3.29
CA ALA A 89 -0.84 16.77 3.46
C ALA A 89 0.04 16.72 2.19
N ARG A 90 -0.04 15.64 1.43
CA ARG A 90 0.75 15.36 0.22
C ARG A 90 -0.17 14.84 -0.90
N PRO A 91 -0.93 15.75 -1.54
CA PRO A 91 -1.88 15.37 -2.60
C PRO A 91 -1.20 14.83 -3.86
N ASP A 92 0.09 15.07 -4.01
CA ASP A 92 0.95 14.57 -5.09
C ASP A 92 1.25 13.07 -4.98
N LEU A 93 1.19 12.49 -3.78
CA LEU A 93 1.49 11.07 -3.58
C LEU A 93 0.34 10.16 -4.02
N THR A 94 0.68 9.05 -4.64
CA THR A 94 -0.23 7.90 -4.78
C THR A 94 -0.28 7.17 -3.44
N VAL A 95 -1.43 7.18 -2.79
CA VAL A 95 -1.61 6.57 -1.47
C VAL A 95 -2.36 5.25 -1.60
N LEU A 96 -1.69 4.16 -1.25
CA LEU A 96 -2.29 2.84 -1.10
C LEU A 96 -2.47 2.55 0.39
N VAL A 97 -3.66 2.10 0.77
CA VAL A 97 -3.93 1.64 2.12
C VAL A 97 -4.19 0.14 2.07
N THR A 98 -3.56 -0.63 2.95
CA THR A 98 -3.72 -2.08 3.02
C THR A 98 -4.14 -2.52 4.41
N GLY A 99 -5.05 -3.48 4.49
CA GLY A 99 -5.55 -3.99 5.77
C GLY A 99 -6.39 -5.25 5.60
N GLY A 100 -6.66 -5.93 6.71
CA GLY A 100 -7.64 -7.03 6.76
C GLY A 100 -9.05 -6.52 7.01
N ASP A 101 -10.02 -7.41 6.88
CA ASP A 101 -11.44 -7.15 7.16
C ASP A 101 -11.67 -6.69 8.62
N GLY A 102 -11.06 -7.36 9.59
CA GLY A 102 -11.13 -6.96 10.99
C GLY A 102 -10.52 -5.59 11.25
N ASP A 103 -9.39 -5.29 10.62
CA ASP A 103 -8.73 -3.98 10.71
C ASP A 103 -9.60 -2.88 10.09
N GLY A 104 -10.14 -3.11 8.92
CA GLY A 104 -10.84 -2.09 8.13
C GLY A 104 -12.32 -1.96 8.45
N TYR A 105 -13.03 -3.08 8.58
CA TYR A 105 -14.49 -3.08 8.67
C TYR A 105 -15.01 -3.24 10.10
N SER A 106 -14.20 -3.79 11.01
CA SER A 106 -14.57 -3.91 12.41
C SER A 106 -14.08 -2.69 13.18
N ILE A 107 -12.89 -2.74 13.78
CA ILE A 107 -12.38 -1.63 14.61
C ILE A 107 -12.15 -0.34 13.80
N GLY A 108 -11.86 -0.45 12.50
CA GLY A 108 -11.64 0.66 11.59
C GLY A 108 -12.90 1.17 10.88
N GLY A 109 -14.06 0.55 11.07
CA GLY A 109 -15.28 0.80 10.30
C GLY A 109 -15.71 2.27 10.22
N ASN A 110 -15.55 3.02 11.32
CA ASN A 110 -15.84 4.45 11.32
C ASN A 110 -14.94 5.23 10.33
N HIS A 111 -13.65 4.93 10.30
CA HIS A 111 -12.72 5.59 9.37
C HIS A 111 -12.97 5.17 7.93
N PHE A 112 -13.38 3.91 7.71
CA PHE A 112 -13.78 3.43 6.39
C PHE A 112 -14.97 4.24 5.85
N MET A 113 -16.05 4.35 6.63
CA MET A 113 -17.23 5.12 6.24
C MET A 113 -16.89 6.60 5.95
N HIS A 114 -16.06 7.20 6.79
CA HIS A 114 -15.68 8.60 6.62
C HIS A 114 -14.76 8.84 5.42
N ALA A 115 -13.85 7.93 5.12
CA ALA A 115 -12.99 8.02 3.93
C ALA A 115 -13.84 7.91 2.65
N CYS A 116 -14.77 6.95 2.59
CA CYS A 116 -15.70 6.79 1.48
C CYS A 116 -16.59 8.03 1.30
N ARG A 117 -17.20 8.53 2.37
CA ARG A 117 -18.07 9.70 2.33
C ARG A 117 -17.37 10.95 1.83
N ARG A 118 -16.09 11.12 2.18
CA ARG A 118 -15.26 12.25 1.74
C ARG A 118 -14.68 12.06 0.35
N ASN A 119 -14.82 10.89 -0.22
CA ASN A 119 -14.22 10.51 -1.50
C ASN A 119 -12.73 10.85 -1.55
N VAL A 120 -11.98 10.43 -0.53
CA VAL A 120 -10.55 10.69 -0.46
C VAL A 120 -9.85 9.96 -1.60
N ASP A 121 -8.98 10.67 -2.32
CA ASP A 121 -8.22 10.12 -3.45
C ASP A 121 -7.10 9.20 -2.97
N LEU A 122 -7.48 7.99 -2.56
CA LEU A 122 -6.59 6.89 -2.17
C LEU A 122 -7.19 5.55 -2.62
N THR A 123 -6.35 4.53 -2.70
CA THR A 123 -6.81 3.16 -2.97
C THR A 123 -6.72 2.34 -1.69
N TYR A 124 -7.84 1.76 -1.26
CA TYR A 124 -7.87 0.86 -0.12
C TYR A 124 -8.04 -0.59 -0.57
N ILE A 125 -7.08 -1.44 -0.21
CA ILE A 125 -7.05 -2.87 -0.54
C ILE A 125 -7.32 -3.65 0.75
N VAL A 126 -8.47 -4.32 0.79
CA VAL A 126 -8.86 -5.17 1.92
C VAL A 126 -8.60 -6.63 1.56
N MET A 127 -7.84 -7.30 2.38
CA MET A 127 -7.59 -8.75 2.30
C MET A 127 -8.50 -9.44 3.30
N ASP A 128 -9.67 -9.85 2.81
CA ASP A 128 -10.71 -10.44 3.64
C ASP A 128 -10.52 -11.95 3.75
N ASN A 129 -10.29 -12.42 4.97
CA ASN A 129 -10.24 -13.86 5.29
C ASN A 129 -11.29 -14.27 6.33
N HIS A 130 -12.25 -13.39 6.64
CA HIS A 130 -13.31 -13.56 7.64
C HIS A 130 -12.79 -13.83 9.06
N VAL A 131 -11.56 -13.42 9.38
CA VAL A 131 -10.93 -13.61 10.69
C VAL A 131 -10.43 -12.27 11.23
N TYR A 132 -10.98 -11.93 12.37
CA TYR A 132 -10.57 -10.75 13.11
C TYR A 132 -9.21 -10.96 13.77
#